data_b6499b44cdb1132917a6fab1312ddd75
#
_entry.id   b6499b44cdb1132917a6fab1312ddd75
#
_cell.length_a   1.000
_cell.length_b   1.000
_cell.length_c   1.000
_cell.angle_alpha   90.00
_cell.angle_beta   90.00
_cell.angle_gamma   90.00
#
_symmetry.space_group_name_H-M   'P 1'
#
loop_
_entity.id
_entity.type
_entity.pdbx_description
1 polymer ?
#
loop_
_entity_poly.entity_id
_entity_poly.type
_entity_poly.pdbx_seq_one_letter_code
_entity_poly.pdbx_strand_id
1 'polypeptide(L)'
;MIKKSIIETKTFAEGDIIYSHNDLSDFIYLIESGEVKILSKNGLQLGLLQEGEIFGEVGHIIKTPRTVSAIATKKSLIKIIHENVLIKKNE
;
A
#
# COMPACT_ATOMS: atom_id res chain seq x y z
N MET A 1 -6.29 -25.27 2.39
CA MET A 1 -6.46 -24.68 3.45
C MET A 1 -6.25 -23.29 3.44
N ILE A 2 -6.91 -22.64 4.15
CA ILE A 2 -6.87 -21.31 4.15
C ILE A 2 -5.79 -20.77 4.91
N LYS A 3 -5.16 -19.82 4.43
CA LYS A 3 -4.26 -19.18 5.11
C LYS A 3 -4.80 -18.21 5.95
N LYS A 4 -4.20 -17.88 6.98
CA LYS A 4 -4.65 -16.85 7.75
C LYS A 4 -4.51 -15.64 7.05
N SER A 5 -5.47 -14.80 7.11
CA SER A 5 -5.41 -13.48 6.60
C SER A 5 -4.77 -12.64 7.62
N ILE A 6 -3.67 -12.03 7.34
CA ILE A 6 -3.01 -11.17 8.29
C ILE A 6 -3.21 -9.75 7.85
N ILE A 7 -4.03 -9.02 8.57
CA ILE A 7 -4.31 -7.63 8.28
C ILE A 7 -3.93 -6.80 9.49
N GLU A 8 -3.05 -5.85 9.30
CA GLU A 8 -2.67 -4.96 10.36
C GLU A 8 -3.22 -3.60 10.05
N THR A 9 -3.53 -2.81 11.06
CA THR A 9 -3.91 -1.42 10.87
C THR A 9 -2.80 -0.57 11.46
N LYS A 10 -2.32 0.39 10.71
CA LYS A 10 -1.25 1.23 11.15
C LYS A 10 -1.60 2.67 10.91
N THR A 11 -1.23 3.54 11.85
CA THR A 11 -1.47 4.97 11.72
C THR A 11 -0.24 5.65 11.17
N PHE A 12 -0.41 6.48 10.14
CA PHE A 12 0.67 7.26 9.57
C PHE A 12 0.35 8.73 9.80
N ALA A 13 1.34 9.49 10.21
CA ALA A 13 1.17 10.92 10.39
C ALA A 13 1.37 11.62 9.05
N GLU A 14 0.96 12.87 8.98
CA GLU A 14 1.16 13.66 7.79
C GLU A 14 2.64 13.67 7.43
N GLY A 15 2.96 13.36 6.20
CA GLY A 15 4.34 13.32 5.72
C GLY A 15 5.03 11.99 5.88
N ASP A 16 4.41 11.04 6.57
CA ASP A 16 5.05 9.74 6.74
C ASP A 16 5.06 8.97 5.44
N ILE A 17 6.15 8.27 5.20
CA ILE A 17 6.29 7.46 3.99
C ILE A 17 5.72 6.08 4.28
N ILE A 18 4.76 5.67 3.47
CA ILE A 18 4.16 4.34 3.61
C ILE A 18 5.05 3.33 2.91
N TYR A 19 5.50 3.66 1.71
CA TYR A 19 6.57 2.89 1.06
C TYR A 19 7.27 3.79 0.05
N SER A 20 8.49 3.44 -0.30
CA SER A 20 9.31 4.20 -1.25
C SER A 20 9.53 3.36 -2.49
N HIS A 21 9.82 4.02 -3.60
CA HIS A 21 10.13 3.30 -4.81
C HIS A 21 11.36 2.41 -4.53
N ASN A 22 11.42 1.29 -5.17
CA ASN A 22 12.43 0.25 -4.98
C ASN A 22 12.25 -0.60 -3.73
N ASP A 23 11.30 -0.29 -2.85
CA ASP A 23 11.01 -1.15 -1.71
C ASP A 23 10.40 -2.45 -2.22
N LEU A 24 10.50 -3.50 -1.44
CA LEU A 24 9.86 -4.77 -1.80
C LEU A 24 8.36 -4.61 -1.74
N SER A 25 7.66 -5.31 -2.62
CA SER A 25 6.21 -5.20 -2.73
C SER A 25 5.53 -6.36 -2.02
N ASP A 26 5.69 -6.41 -0.71
CA ASP A 26 5.15 -7.51 0.06
C ASP A 26 3.73 -7.34 0.56
N PHE A 27 3.18 -6.14 0.44
CA PHE A 27 1.87 -5.85 1.01
C PHE A 27 0.98 -5.10 0.05
N ILE A 28 -0.32 -5.17 0.31
CA ILE A 28 -1.31 -4.35 -0.36
C ILE A 28 -1.93 -3.49 0.73
N TYR A 29 -2.33 -2.30 0.40
CA TYR A 29 -2.80 -1.32 1.38
C TYR A 29 -4.22 -0.85 1.07
N LEU A 30 -4.99 -0.60 2.13
CA LEU A 30 -6.33 -0.04 2.00
C LEU A 30 -6.40 1.18 2.90
N ILE A 31 -6.85 2.31 2.38
CA ILE A 31 -7.00 3.51 3.18
C ILE A 31 -8.30 3.43 3.94
N GLU A 32 -8.22 3.22 5.25
CA GLU A 32 -9.41 3.16 6.06
C GLU A 32 -9.87 4.58 6.33
N SER A 33 -8.97 5.52 6.54
CA SER A 33 -9.29 6.93 6.65
C SER A 33 -8.03 7.72 6.33
N GLY A 34 -8.17 8.92 5.81
CA GLY A 34 -7.04 9.78 5.50
C GLY A 34 -6.84 9.93 4.01
N GLU A 35 -5.60 10.21 3.63
CA GLU A 35 -5.30 10.52 2.25
C GLU A 35 -3.83 10.23 1.95
N VAL A 36 -3.55 9.70 0.78
CA VAL A 36 -2.20 9.28 0.40
C VAL A 36 -1.88 9.82 -0.98
N LYS A 37 -0.70 10.41 -1.14
CA LYS A 37 -0.27 10.82 -2.47
C LYS A 37 0.74 9.83 -3.00
N ILE A 38 0.72 9.64 -4.30
CA ILE A 38 1.63 8.74 -4.99
C ILE A 38 2.61 9.59 -5.79
N LEU A 39 3.89 9.33 -5.61
CA LEU A 39 4.93 10.10 -6.28
C LEU A 39 5.80 9.20 -7.15
N SER A 40 6.22 9.74 -8.30
CA SER A 40 7.19 9.04 -9.12
C SER A 40 8.54 9.08 -8.42
N LYS A 41 9.49 8.35 -8.90
CA LYS A 41 10.80 8.35 -8.28
C LYS A 41 11.45 9.72 -8.37
N ASN A 42 11.01 10.57 -9.28
CA ASN A 42 11.55 11.91 -9.41
C ASN A 42 10.73 12.93 -8.62
N GLY A 43 9.78 12.49 -7.83
CA GLY A 43 9.00 13.38 -6.98
C GLY A 43 7.77 13.98 -7.63
N LEU A 44 7.40 13.55 -8.82
CA LEU A 44 6.22 14.09 -9.48
C LEU A 44 4.99 13.40 -8.91
N GLN A 45 3.98 14.17 -8.53
CA GLN A 45 2.76 13.58 -7.99
C GLN A 45 1.93 12.95 -9.11
N LEU A 46 1.68 11.66 -8.98
CA LEU A 46 0.96 10.91 -9.97
C LEU A 46 -0.48 10.65 -9.58
N GLY A 47 -0.79 10.76 -8.32
CA GLY A 47 -2.15 10.49 -7.86
C GLY A 47 -2.36 10.91 -6.42
N LEU A 48 -3.63 10.99 -6.04
CA LEU A 48 -4.02 11.32 -4.69
C LEU A 48 -5.16 10.36 -4.37
N LEU A 49 -4.95 9.52 -3.36
CA LEU A 49 -5.89 8.46 -3.03
C LEU A 49 -6.62 8.79 -1.74
N GLN A 50 -7.87 8.39 -1.68
CA GLN A 50 -8.75 8.74 -0.57
C GLN A 50 -9.25 7.52 0.16
N GLU A 51 -10.02 7.75 1.18
CA GLU A 51 -10.62 6.70 1.98
C GLU A 51 -11.31 5.67 1.09
N GLY A 52 -11.11 4.42 1.38
CA GLY A 52 -11.71 3.31 0.64
C GLY A 52 -10.91 2.80 -0.53
N GLU A 53 -9.84 3.52 -0.92
CA GLU A 53 -9.06 3.07 -2.07
C GLU A 53 -7.96 2.11 -1.68
N ILE A 54 -7.67 1.19 -2.58
CA ILE A 54 -6.61 0.19 -2.40
C ILE A 54 -5.43 0.63 -3.24
N PHE A 55 -4.23 0.45 -2.73
CA PHE A 55 -3.03 0.80 -3.48
C PHE A 55 -1.90 -0.18 -3.15
N GLY A 56 -0.88 -0.17 -3.98
CA GLY A 56 0.26 -1.04 -3.79
C GLY A 56 0.07 -2.44 -4.35
N GLU A 57 -1.06 -2.70 -5.00
CA GLU A 57 -1.35 -4.05 -5.47
C GLU A 57 -0.58 -4.44 -6.72
N VAL A 58 -0.22 -3.49 -7.56
CA VAL A 58 0.42 -3.83 -8.81
C VAL A 58 1.76 -4.52 -8.60
N GLY A 59 2.63 -3.92 -7.83
CA GLY A 59 3.94 -4.52 -7.58
C GLY A 59 3.82 -5.85 -6.88
N HIS A 60 2.83 -5.97 -5.99
CA HIS A 60 2.62 -7.21 -5.28
C HIS A 60 2.24 -8.33 -6.24
N ILE A 61 1.31 -8.06 -7.14
CA ILE A 61 0.84 -9.08 -8.05
C ILE A 61 1.92 -9.54 -9.02
N ILE A 62 2.69 -8.62 -9.56
CA ILE A 62 3.71 -9.01 -10.53
C ILE A 62 5.09 -9.19 -9.92
N LYS A 63 5.18 -9.08 -8.60
CA LYS A 63 6.42 -9.37 -7.87
C LYS A 63 7.58 -8.51 -8.29
N THR A 64 7.34 -7.24 -8.44
CA THR A 64 8.40 -6.28 -8.75
C THR A 64 8.56 -5.32 -7.59
N PRO A 65 9.70 -4.69 -7.45
CA PRO A 65 9.86 -3.65 -6.43
C PRO A 65 8.91 -2.50 -6.74
N ARG A 66 8.64 -1.69 -5.73
CA ARG A 66 7.78 -0.52 -5.90
C ARG A 66 8.36 0.41 -6.93
N THR A 67 7.54 0.88 -7.84
CA THR A 67 8.00 1.81 -8.87
C THR A 67 7.66 3.26 -8.50
N VAL A 68 6.88 3.45 -7.45
CA VAL A 68 6.48 4.77 -6.99
C VAL A 68 6.54 4.79 -5.48
N SER A 69 6.41 5.97 -4.89
CA SER A 69 6.36 6.11 -3.44
C SER A 69 4.96 6.50 -3.01
N ALA A 70 4.57 6.13 -1.80
CA ALA A 70 3.27 6.48 -1.24
C ALA A 70 3.50 7.21 0.08
N ILE A 71 2.93 8.40 0.22
CA ILE A 71 3.16 9.25 1.38
C ILE A 71 1.83 9.76 1.89
N ALA A 72 1.61 9.67 3.20
CA ALA A 72 0.39 10.18 3.79
C ALA A 72 0.40 11.69 3.77
N THR A 73 -0.67 12.31 3.30
CA THR A 73 -0.75 13.77 3.24
C THR A 73 -1.41 14.35 4.48
N LYS A 74 -1.97 13.47 5.33
CA LYS A 74 -2.54 13.85 6.61
C LYS A 74 -2.59 12.59 7.43
N LYS A 75 -2.97 12.67 8.69
CA LYS A 75 -3.04 11.50 9.53
C LYS A 75 -3.94 10.48 8.85
N SER A 76 -3.47 9.29 8.68
CA SER A 76 -4.17 8.26 7.92
C SER A 76 -4.11 6.92 8.63
N LEU A 77 -5.21 6.20 8.57
CA LEU A 77 -5.27 4.86 9.09
C LEU A 77 -5.24 3.94 7.88
N ILE A 78 -4.23 3.09 7.82
CA ILE A 78 -4.02 2.24 6.64
C ILE A 78 -4.05 0.78 7.08
N LYS A 79 -4.84 -0.01 6.38
CA LYS A 79 -4.83 -1.45 6.60
C LYS A 79 -3.80 -2.06 5.69
N ILE A 80 -2.93 -2.87 6.25
CA ILE A 80 -1.84 -3.51 5.52
C ILE A 80 -2.19 -4.98 5.39
N ILE A 81 -2.33 -5.43 4.16
CA ILE A 81 -2.77 -6.78 3.87
C ILE A 81 -1.58 -7.57 3.40
N HIS A 82 -1.28 -8.62 4.13
CA HIS A 82 -0.11 -9.42 3.83
C HIS A 82 -0.38 -10.38 2.68
N GLU A 83 0.68 -10.70 2.01
CA GLU A 83 0.58 -11.44 0.80
C GLU A 83 -0.14 -12.75 0.84
N ASN A 84 0.03 -13.50 1.85
CA ASN A 84 -0.55 -14.83 1.87
C ASN A 84 -2.05 -14.80 1.89
N VAL A 85 -2.67 -13.65 2.07
CA VAL A 85 -4.09 -13.56 2.00
C VAL A 85 -4.55 -13.74 0.57
N LEU A 86 -3.74 -13.38 -0.40
CA LEU A 86 -4.14 -13.39 -1.77
C LEU A 86 -3.72 -14.56 -2.57
N ILE A 87 -2.82 -15.32 -2.03
CA ILE A 87 -2.38 -16.41 -2.74
C ILE A 87 -3.24 -17.52 -2.82
N LYS A 88 -4.06 -17.70 -2.47
CA LYS A 88 -4.88 -18.74 -2.49
C LYS A 88 -5.61 -19.00 -3.47
N LYS A 89 -5.74 -19.35 -4.11
CA LYS A 89 -6.48 -19.46 -4.97
C LYS A 89 -6.53 -20.40 -5.63
N ASN A 90 -6.55 -20.89 -5.76
CA ASN A 90 -6.59 -21.68 -6.36
C ASN A 90 -6.26 -22.52 -6.47
N GLU A 91 -6.20 -22.82 -6.18
CA GLU A 91 -6.01 -23.69 -6.33
C GLU A 91 -6.34 -24.22 -6.46
#